data_057e82e2d57723c47da92f63d2253c89
#
_entry.id   057e82e2d57723c47da92f63d2253c89
#
_cell.length_a   1.000
_cell.length_b   1.000
_cell.length_c   1.000
_cell.angle_alpha   90.00
_cell.angle_beta   90.00
_cell.angle_gamma   90.00
#
_symmetry.space_group_name_H-M   'P 1'
#
loop_
_entity.id
_entity.type
_entity.pdbx_description
1 polymer ?
#
loop_
_entity_poly.entity_id
_entity_poly.type
_entity_poly.pdbx_seq_one_letter_code
_entity_poly.pdbx_strand_id
1 'polypeptide(L)'
;PRSRGLGDVYKRQVEGIRMFTEIPEEYLYKVYASEDFYNEHRVIFEHMDVELVSPQVMKEISDTMTPQGVLALVKMMKYSLEDLLEQEKPLFLVLENLQDPGNLGTILRTGEGAGINGVIMSHDTVDIYNPKVTRSTMGSIFRVPFVYVDDLLEVAETMKQKNIITYAAHLNGTDYTKEDYQKGTAFFIGNEGNGLTDKLTDKVQKKIKIPMCGKVESLNAAMASGLLVYEARRQRQGVD
;
A
#
# COMPACT_ATOMS: atom_id res chain seq x y z
N PRO A 1 -11.75 13.46 19.30
CA PRO A 1 -10.39 13.60 18.82
C PRO A 1 -9.50 13.93 20.00
N ARG A 2 -8.71 12.94 20.47
CA ARG A 2 -7.71 13.19 21.50
C ARG A 2 -6.61 14.06 20.87
N SER A 3 -6.30 15.19 21.50
CA SER A 3 -5.18 16.03 21.12
C SER A 3 -3.89 15.24 21.28
N ARG A 4 -3.31 14.76 20.18
CA ARG A 4 -2.01 14.12 20.16
C ARG A 4 -0.96 15.21 20.27
N GLY A 5 -0.01 15.10 21.22
CA GLY A 5 1.10 16.03 21.36
C GLY A 5 2.00 16.00 20.09
N LEU A 6 2.70 17.08 19.81
CA LEU A 6 3.60 17.25 18.65
C LEU A 6 4.65 16.12 18.49
N GLY A 7 4.93 15.33 19.54
CA GLY A 7 5.82 14.17 19.50
C GLY A 7 5.22 12.91 18.84
N ASP A 8 3.89 12.83 18.70
CA ASP A 8 3.19 11.63 18.22
C ASP A 8 2.92 11.62 16.70
N VAL A 9 3.20 12.72 16.01
CA VAL A 9 2.90 12.90 14.58
C VAL A 9 3.70 11.94 13.68
N TYR A 10 4.82 11.44 14.17
CA TYR A 10 5.73 10.56 13.40
C TYR A 10 5.69 9.08 13.82
N LYS A 11 4.73 8.70 14.64
CA LYS A 11 4.59 7.34 15.15
C LYS A 11 3.22 6.79 14.82
N ARG A 12 3.16 5.50 14.54
CA ARG A 12 1.93 4.76 14.25
C ARG A 12 1.88 3.50 15.07
N GLN A 13 0.66 3.08 15.37
CA GLN A 13 0.37 1.88 16.13
C GLN A 13 0.21 0.68 15.20
N VAL A 14 0.83 -0.43 15.58
CA VAL A 14 0.73 -1.73 14.91
C VAL A 14 0.33 -2.77 15.95
N GLU A 15 -0.72 -3.54 15.67
CA GLU A 15 -1.29 -4.50 16.61
C GLU A 15 -1.31 -5.91 16.04
N GLY A 16 -1.17 -6.87 16.96
CA GLY A 16 -1.29 -8.30 16.70
C GLY A 16 0.00 -8.96 16.23
N ILE A 17 0.15 -10.22 16.61
CA ILE A 17 1.41 -10.98 16.44
C ILE A 17 1.88 -11.01 14.98
N ARG A 18 0.97 -11.22 14.01
CA ARG A 18 1.34 -11.33 12.58
C ARG A 18 1.95 -10.04 12.04
N MET A 19 1.41 -8.90 12.47
CA MET A 19 1.96 -7.62 12.04
C MET A 19 3.22 -7.26 12.83
N PHE A 20 3.25 -7.59 14.12
CA PHE A 20 4.38 -7.34 14.99
C PHE A 20 5.66 -8.03 14.50
N THR A 21 5.57 -9.29 14.10
CA THR A 21 6.73 -10.08 13.60
C THR A 21 7.25 -9.63 12.24
N GLU A 22 6.50 -8.79 11.52
CA GLU A 22 6.89 -8.23 10.22
C GLU A 22 7.55 -6.85 10.33
N ILE A 23 7.58 -6.24 11.53
CA ILE A 23 8.16 -4.90 11.72
C ILE A 23 9.68 -5.00 11.65
N PRO A 24 10.36 -4.31 10.70
CA PRO A 24 11.81 -4.19 10.73
C PRO A 24 12.28 -3.44 11.99
N GLU A 25 13.38 -3.89 12.57
CA GLU A 25 13.87 -3.39 13.86
C GLU A 25 14.12 -1.87 13.85
N GLU A 26 14.60 -1.33 12.74
CA GLU A 26 14.88 0.09 12.57
C GLU A 26 13.62 0.98 12.65
N TYR A 27 12.44 0.43 12.36
CA TYR A 27 11.17 1.16 12.50
C TYR A 27 10.53 0.99 13.87
N LEU A 28 10.98 0.02 14.66
CA LEU A 28 10.44 -0.22 15.98
C LEU A 28 10.82 0.93 16.92
N TYR A 29 9.82 1.51 17.59
CA TYR A 29 10.03 2.59 18.55
C TYR A 29 9.78 2.14 19.98
N LYS A 30 8.68 1.44 20.24
CA LYS A 30 8.29 0.95 21.57
C LYS A 30 7.40 -0.27 21.43
N VAL A 31 7.54 -1.22 22.34
CA VAL A 31 6.73 -2.44 22.38
C VAL A 31 5.99 -2.51 23.71
N TYR A 32 4.72 -2.87 23.64
CA TYR A 32 3.87 -3.17 24.78
C TYR A 32 3.36 -4.61 24.66
N ALA A 33 3.43 -5.38 25.74
CA ALA A 33 2.88 -6.73 25.77
C ALA A 33 2.12 -6.99 27.08
N SER A 34 1.08 -7.82 27.03
CA SER A 34 0.50 -8.38 28.25
C SER A 34 1.43 -9.45 28.81
N GLU A 35 1.42 -9.65 30.13
CA GLU A 35 2.27 -10.65 30.79
C GLU A 35 2.06 -12.06 30.22
N ASP A 36 0.82 -12.45 29.99
CA ASP A 36 0.47 -13.76 29.45
C ASP A 36 1.07 -13.94 28.04
N PHE A 37 0.87 -12.95 27.17
CA PHE A 37 1.40 -12.97 25.81
C PHE A 37 2.93 -12.99 25.79
N TYR A 38 3.58 -12.18 26.62
CA TYR A 38 5.04 -12.15 26.75
C TYR A 38 5.59 -13.52 27.20
N ASN A 39 4.96 -14.16 28.19
CA ASN A 39 5.41 -15.44 28.69
C ASN A 39 5.24 -16.58 27.67
N GLU A 40 4.17 -16.55 26.87
CA GLU A 40 3.91 -17.52 25.82
C GLU A 40 4.85 -17.35 24.61
N HIS A 41 5.26 -16.13 24.32
CA HIS A 41 5.99 -15.77 23.10
C HIS A 41 7.39 -15.19 23.38
N ARG A 42 8.07 -15.58 24.43
CA ARG A 42 9.36 -14.97 24.86
C ARG A 42 10.40 -14.83 23.75
N VAL A 43 10.47 -15.80 22.86
CA VAL A 43 11.46 -15.86 21.77
C VAL A 43 11.34 -14.65 20.82
N ILE A 44 10.13 -14.14 20.55
CA ILE A 44 9.95 -13.00 19.65
C ILE A 44 10.37 -11.67 20.26
N PHE A 45 10.62 -11.65 21.58
CA PHE A 45 11.01 -10.44 22.32
C PHE A 45 12.50 -10.44 22.71
N GLU A 46 13.27 -11.43 22.26
CA GLU A 46 14.71 -11.46 22.53
C GLU A 46 15.35 -10.18 21.99
N HIS A 47 16.12 -9.52 22.87
CA HIS A 47 16.81 -8.25 22.60
C HIS A 47 15.92 -7.01 22.43
N MET A 48 14.62 -7.10 22.73
CA MET A 48 13.68 -5.96 22.65
C MET A 48 13.41 -5.36 24.04
N ASP A 49 13.31 -4.03 24.10
CA ASP A 49 12.78 -3.34 25.28
C ASP A 49 11.25 -3.38 25.26
N VAL A 50 10.67 -4.26 26.10
CA VAL A 50 9.23 -4.51 26.17
C VAL A 50 8.68 -3.96 27.48
N GLU A 51 7.68 -3.10 27.38
CA GLU A 51 6.90 -2.65 28.53
C GLU A 51 5.70 -3.58 28.77
N LEU A 52 5.72 -4.27 29.90
CA LEU A 52 4.62 -5.14 30.29
C LEU A 52 3.44 -4.31 30.83
N VAL A 53 2.26 -4.60 30.36
CA VAL A 53 1.02 -3.89 30.72
C VAL A 53 -0.07 -4.85 31.16
N SER A 54 -0.96 -4.39 32.06
CA SER A 54 -2.11 -5.18 32.46
C SER A 54 -3.10 -5.39 31.30
N PRO A 55 -3.93 -6.44 31.33
CA PRO A 55 -4.97 -6.66 30.30
C PRO A 55 -5.92 -5.47 30.13
N GLN A 56 -6.21 -4.73 31.23
CA GLN A 56 -7.03 -3.53 31.16
C GLN A 56 -6.35 -2.42 30.37
N VAL A 57 -5.06 -2.17 30.65
CA VAL A 57 -4.27 -1.16 29.91
C VAL A 57 -4.13 -1.56 28.46
N MET A 58 -3.83 -2.84 28.17
CA MET A 58 -3.75 -3.34 26.79
C MET A 58 -5.05 -3.06 26.04
N LYS A 59 -6.20 -3.31 26.66
CA LYS A 59 -7.51 -3.04 26.05
C LYS A 59 -7.76 -1.55 25.81
N GLU A 60 -7.27 -0.68 26.68
CA GLU A 60 -7.45 0.77 26.53
C GLU A 60 -6.57 1.39 25.44
N ILE A 61 -5.35 0.85 25.27
CA ILE A 61 -4.41 1.37 24.26
C ILE A 61 -4.64 0.75 22.88
N SER A 62 -5.36 -0.38 22.79
CA SER A 62 -5.64 -1.07 21.51
C SER A 62 -6.78 -0.42 20.74
N ASP A 63 -6.62 -0.40 19.40
CA ASP A 63 -7.70 -0.02 18.46
C ASP A 63 -8.64 -1.21 18.17
N THR A 64 -8.29 -2.42 18.59
CA THR A 64 -9.10 -3.63 18.40
C THR A 64 -9.95 -3.94 19.60
N MET A 65 -11.17 -4.46 19.38
CA MET A 65 -12.07 -4.88 20.47
C MET A 65 -11.53 -6.08 21.25
N THR A 66 -10.74 -6.93 20.62
CA THR A 66 -10.11 -8.12 21.19
C THR A 66 -8.61 -8.08 20.93
N PRO A 67 -7.84 -7.36 21.78
CA PRO A 67 -6.39 -7.29 21.65
C PRO A 67 -5.73 -8.67 21.72
N GLN A 68 -4.73 -8.89 20.88
CA GLN A 68 -3.96 -10.14 20.90
C GLN A 68 -2.80 -10.15 21.92
N GLY A 69 -2.70 -9.10 22.73
CA GLY A 69 -1.70 -9.02 23.79
C GLY A 69 -0.35 -8.42 23.39
N VAL A 70 -0.17 -7.99 22.14
CA VAL A 70 1.02 -7.25 21.67
C VAL A 70 0.64 -6.06 20.82
N LEU A 71 1.34 -4.95 21.07
CA LEU A 71 1.20 -3.67 20.36
C LEU A 71 2.58 -3.04 20.24
N ALA A 72 2.89 -2.52 19.05
CA ALA A 72 4.09 -1.73 18.83
C ALA A 72 3.76 -0.32 18.36
N LEU A 73 4.56 0.63 18.79
CA LEU A 73 4.67 1.93 18.15
C LEU A 73 5.82 1.88 17.15
N VAL A 74 5.54 2.26 15.90
CA VAL A 74 6.53 2.30 14.82
C VAL A 74 6.77 3.72 14.34
N LYS A 75 7.99 3.99 13.92
CA LYS A 75 8.33 5.22 13.20
C LYS A 75 7.66 5.19 11.83
N MET A 76 7.16 6.33 11.36
CA MET A 76 6.62 6.42 10.00
C MET A 76 7.75 6.27 8.98
N MET A 77 7.53 5.41 8.00
CA MET A 77 8.42 5.29 6.85
C MET A 77 8.34 6.55 6.00
N LYS A 78 9.47 6.98 5.47
CA LYS A 78 9.56 8.15 4.59
C LYS A 78 10.24 7.74 3.30
N TYR A 79 9.53 7.92 2.22
CA TYR A 79 10.04 7.69 0.86
C TYR A 79 9.93 8.98 0.07
N SER A 80 10.84 9.20 -0.86
CA SER A 80 10.84 10.32 -1.80
C SER A 80 10.27 9.87 -3.14
N LEU A 81 9.41 10.69 -3.74
CA LEU A 81 8.93 10.44 -5.09
C LEU A 81 10.08 10.43 -6.10
N GLU A 82 11.05 11.32 -5.91
CA GLU A 82 12.24 11.42 -6.78
C GLU A 82 13.01 10.10 -6.78
N ASP A 83 13.33 9.55 -5.60
CA ASP A 83 14.06 8.28 -5.47
C ASP A 83 13.30 7.11 -6.10
N LEU A 84 11.97 7.08 -5.96
CA LEU A 84 11.14 6.07 -6.59
C LEU A 84 11.22 6.14 -8.12
N LEU A 85 11.16 7.34 -8.68
CA LEU A 85 11.14 7.54 -10.13
C LEU A 85 12.52 7.39 -10.79
N GLU A 86 13.62 7.29 -10.04
CA GLU A 86 14.99 7.04 -10.56
C GLU A 86 15.29 5.56 -10.79
N GLN A 87 14.41 4.65 -10.39
CA GLN A 87 14.62 3.21 -10.54
C GLN A 87 14.62 2.77 -12.02
N GLU A 88 15.39 1.75 -12.33
CA GLU A 88 15.45 1.19 -13.69
C GLU A 88 14.21 0.34 -13.97
N LYS A 89 13.48 0.64 -15.05
CA LYS A 89 12.26 -0.06 -15.49
C LYS A 89 11.24 -0.29 -14.36
N PRO A 90 10.87 0.74 -13.59
CA PRO A 90 10.02 0.55 -12.43
C PRO A 90 8.62 0.06 -12.82
N LEU A 91 7.94 -0.54 -11.84
CA LEU A 91 6.52 -0.90 -11.91
C LEU A 91 5.79 -0.23 -10.75
N PHE A 92 4.91 0.70 -11.05
CA PHE A 92 4.15 1.46 -10.04
C PHE A 92 2.65 1.22 -10.13
N LEU A 93 2.00 1.31 -8.99
CA LEU A 93 0.57 1.58 -8.88
C LEU A 93 0.38 3.03 -8.44
N VAL A 94 -0.48 3.75 -9.15
CA VAL A 94 -0.84 5.14 -8.85
C VAL A 94 -2.33 5.17 -8.53
N LEU A 95 -2.67 5.59 -7.33
CA LEU A 95 -4.04 5.50 -6.79
C LEU A 95 -4.64 6.90 -6.62
N GLU A 96 -5.73 7.16 -7.33
CA GLU A 96 -6.50 8.38 -7.20
C GLU A 96 -7.70 8.17 -6.31
N ASN A 97 -7.71 8.81 -5.13
CA ASN A 97 -8.86 8.86 -4.22
C ASN A 97 -9.44 7.47 -3.86
N LEU A 98 -8.58 6.49 -3.64
CA LEU A 98 -9.01 5.15 -3.18
C LEU A 98 -9.47 5.23 -1.72
N GLN A 99 -10.72 4.81 -1.43
CA GLN A 99 -11.34 5.04 -0.13
C GLN A 99 -11.44 3.79 0.75
N ASP A 100 -11.57 2.60 0.17
CA ASP A 100 -11.70 1.37 0.96
C ASP A 100 -10.37 0.90 1.53
N PRO A 101 -10.23 0.82 2.88
CA PRO A 101 -9.00 0.36 3.53
C PRO A 101 -8.63 -1.09 3.16
N GLY A 102 -9.61 -1.95 2.89
CA GLY A 102 -9.38 -3.32 2.50
C GLY A 102 -8.76 -3.42 1.11
N ASN A 103 -9.22 -2.56 0.17
CA ASN A 103 -8.63 -2.45 -1.16
C ASN A 103 -7.18 -2.00 -1.10
N LEU A 104 -6.88 -0.91 -0.36
CA LEU A 104 -5.50 -0.41 -0.25
C LEU A 104 -4.56 -1.46 0.32
N GLY A 105 -4.95 -2.14 1.40
CA GLY A 105 -4.11 -3.19 1.98
C GLY A 105 -3.93 -4.40 1.05
N THR A 106 -4.96 -4.78 0.29
CA THR A 106 -4.89 -5.84 -0.71
C THR A 106 -4.00 -5.44 -1.88
N ILE A 107 -4.08 -4.19 -2.34
CA ILE A 107 -3.22 -3.63 -3.40
C ILE A 107 -1.75 -3.70 -2.99
N LEU A 108 -1.40 -3.27 -1.77
CA LEU A 108 -0.03 -3.34 -1.26
C LEU A 108 0.47 -4.78 -1.23
N ARG A 109 -0.31 -5.71 -0.66
CA ARG A 109 0.06 -7.11 -0.56
C ARG A 109 0.22 -7.78 -1.92
N THR A 110 -0.71 -7.55 -2.83
CA THR A 110 -0.68 -8.11 -4.19
C THR A 110 0.47 -7.50 -5.00
N GLY A 111 0.67 -6.20 -4.84
CA GLY A 111 1.77 -5.46 -5.47
C GLY A 111 3.13 -5.95 -5.02
N GLU A 112 3.35 -6.18 -3.71
CA GLU A 112 4.56 -6.81 -3.20
C GLU A 112 4.80 -8.17 -3.87
N GLY A 113 3.78 -9.02 -3.89
CA GLY A 113 3.88 -10.34 -4.52
C GLY A 113 4.19 -10.27 -6.03
N ALA A 114 3.76 -9.22 -6.71
CA ALA A 114 4.08 -8.95 -8.11
C ALA A 114 5.43 -8.27 -8.32
N GLY A 115 6.08 -7.77 -7.26
CA GLY A 115 7.36 -7.07 -7.32
C GLY A 115 7.24 -5.63 -7.82
N ILE A 116 6.20 -4.90 -7.38
CA ILE A 116 6.11 -3.47 -7.69
C ILE A 116 7.20 -2.68 -6.95
N ASN A 117 7.62 -1.58 -7.55
CA ASN A 117 8.64 -0.69 -6.99
C ASN A 117 8.07 0.35 -6.02
N GLY A 118 6.75 0.56 -6.04
CA GLY A 118 6.09 1.45 -5.10
C GLY A 118 4.64 1.76 -5.45
N VAL A 119 3.97 2.42 -4.49
CA VAL A 119 2.61 2.93 -4.62
C VAL A 119 2.61 4.44 -4.44
N ILE A 120 2.05 5.16 -5.40
CA ILE A 120 1.93 6.62 -5.37
C ILE A 120 0.44 6.96 -5.20
N MET A 121 0.10 7.77 -4.23
CA MET A 121 -1.27 8.02 -3.83
C MET A 121 -1.60 9.51 -3.79
N SER A 122 -2.81 9.88 -4.21
CA SER A 122 -3.32 11.22 -3.92
C SER A 122 -3.59 11.37 -2.41
N HIS A 123 -3.52 12.58 -1.89
CA HIS A 123 -3.80 12.86 -0.46
C HIS A 123 -5.20 12.47 -0.01
N ASP A 124 -6.17 12.39 -0.93
CA ASP A 124 -7.53 11.96 -0.65
C ASP A 124 -7.66 10.43 -0.53
N THR A 125 -6.61 9.67 -0.82
CA THR A 125 -6.58 8.22 -0.60
C THR A 125 -6.54 7.92 0.90
N VAL A 126 -7.22 6.87 1.33
CA VAL A 126 -7.27 6.43 2.72
C VAL A 126 -5.87 6.31 3.34
N ASP A 127 -5.71 6.74 4.60
CA ASP A 127 -4.43 6.69 5.31
C ASP A 127 -3.90 5.24 5.36
N ILE A 128 -2.71 5.04 4.80
CA ILE A 128 -2.04 3.73 4.77
C ILE A 128 -1.79 3.16 6.17
N TYR A 129 -1.69 4.03 7.19
CA TYR A 129 -1.57 3.64 8.60
C TYR A 129 -2.92 3.46 9.30
N ASN A 130 -4.04 3.53 8.58
CA ASN A 130 -5.33 3.13 9.13
C ASN A 130 -5.23 1.68 9.63
N PRO A 131 -5.69 1.34 10.85
CA PRO A 131 -5.57 -0.01 11.43
C PRO A 131 -6.15 -1.13 10.55
N LYS A 132 -7.20 -0.84 9.76
CA LYS A 132 -7.77 -1.81 8.83
C LYS A 132 -6.86 -2.01 7.61
N VAL A 133 -6.20 -0.95 7.11
CA VAL A 133 -5.19 -1.05 6.04
C VAL A 133 -4.02 -1.87 6.52
N THR A 134 -3.36 -1.45 7.62
CA THR A 134 -2.16 -2.11 8.14
C THR A 134 -2.37 -3.60 8.34
N ARG A 135 -3.49 -4.01 8.96
CA ARG A 135 -3.81 -5.44 9.13
C ARG A 135 -3.96 -6.19 7.80
N SER A 136 -4.58 -5.58 6.80
CA SER A 136 -4.81 -6.25 5.50
C SER A 136 -3.55 -6.36 4.64
N THR A 137 -2.50 -5.56 4.92
CA THR A 137 -1.21 -5.65 4.21
C THR A 137 -0.42 -6.92 4.55
N MET A 138 -0.66 -7.54 5.72
CA MET A 138 0.10 -8.69 6.20
C MET A 138 1.64 -8.43 6.17
N GLY A 139 2.05 -7.22 6.57
CA GLY A 139 3.46 -6.81 6.60
C GLY A 139 3.99 -6.13 5.33
N SER A 140 3.26 -6.18 4.20
CA SER A 140 3.70 -5.55 2.94
C SER A 140 3.93 -4.04 3.07
N ILE A 141 3.25 -3.39 4.01
CA ILE A 141 3.45 -1.96 4.31
C ILE A 141 4.92 -1.63 4.66
N PHE A 142 5.67 -2.58 5.24
CA PHE A 142 7.07 -2.39 5.60
C PHE A 142 8.06 -2.65 4.45
N ARG A 143 7.58 -3.23 3.34
CA ARG A 143 8.43 -3.69 2.23
C ARG A 143 8.15 -2.98 0.90
N VAL A 144 6.94 -2.44 0.73
CA VAL A 144 6.56 -1.70 -0.47
C VAL A 144 6.70 -0.21 -0.21
N PRO A 145 7.59 0.51 -0.91
CA PRO A 145 7.67 1.96 -0.81
C PRO A 145 6.36 2.64 -1.22
N PHE A 146 6.02 3.73 -0.55
CA PHE A 146 4.82 4.49 -0.88
C PHE A 146 5.01 5.99 -0.62
N VAL A 147 4.33 6.81 -1.40
CA VAL A 147 4.29 8.26 -1.21
C VAL A 147 2.88 8.80 -1.43
N TYR A 148 2.54 9.84 -0.68
CA TYR A 148 1.38 10.68 -0.94
C TYR A 148 1.83 11.94 -1.67
N VAL A 149 1.08 12.36 -2.67
CA VAL A 149 1.39 13.52 -3.52
C VAL A 149 0.19 14.46 -3.63
N ASP A 150 0.48 15.75 -3.83
CA ASP A 150 -0.54 16.78 -3.98
C ASP A 150 -1.20 16.75 -5.37
N ASP A 151 -0.42 16.44 -6.41
CA ASP A 151 -0.88 16.48 -7.80
C ASP A 151 -0.42 15.27 -8.61
N LEU A 152 -1.36 14.38 -8.93
CA LEU A 152 -1.11 13.22 -9.80
C LEU A 152 -0.93 13.59 -11.28
N LEU A 153 -1.38 14.78 -11.72
CA LEU A 153 -1.15 15.26 -13.09
C LEU A 153 0.33 15.59 -13.29
N GLU A 154 0.95 16.23 -12.30
CA GLU A 154 2.39 16.50 -12.30
C GLU A 154 3.21 15.21 -12.26
N VAL A 155 2.79 14.24 -11.45
CA VAL A 155 3.41 12.90 -11.40
C VAL A 155 3.36 12.22 -12.75
N ALA A 156 2.21 12.22 -13.44
CA ALA A 156 2.06 11.61 -14.76
C ALA A 156 2.98 12.27 -15.80
N GLU A 157 3.13 13.60 -15.76
CA GLU A 157 4.06 14.31 -16.64
C GLU A 157 5.51 13.98 -16.35
N THR A 158 5.91 13.95 -15.07
CA THR A 158 7.25 13.58 -14.64
C THR A 158 7.61 12.15 -15.07
N MET A 159 6.69 11.21 -14.90
CA MET A 159 6.84 9.83 -15.36
C MET A 159 7.10 9.75 -16.87
N LYS A 160 6.34 10.50 -17.66
CA LYS A 160 6.52 10.58 -19.10
C LYS A 160 7.91 11.10 -19.49
N GLN A 161 8.40 12.15 -18.81
CA GLN A 161 9.75 12.70 -19.02
C GLN A 161 10.86 11.69 -18.69
N LYS A 162 10.60 10.81 -17.72
CA LYS A 162 11.51 9.71 -17.31
C LYS A 162 11.32 8.41 -18.11
N ASN A 163 10.56 8.44 -19.22
CA ASN A 163 10.26 7.28 -20.06
C ASN A 163 9.53 6.14 -19.33
N ILE A 164 8.77 6.44 -18.29
CA ILE A 164 7.84 5.53 -17.64
C ILE A 164 6.50 5.64 -18.36
N ILE A 165 6.02 4.53 -18.93
CA ILE A 165 4.75 4.53 -19.68
C ILE A 165 3.60 4.45 -18.67
N THR A 166 2.67 5.39 -18.77
CA THR A 166 1.52 5.50 -17.88
C THR A 166 0.26 4.94 -18.52
N TYR A 167 -0.48 4.12 -17.78
CA TYR A 167 -1.69 3.43 -18.24
C TYR A 167 -2.84 3.73 -17.30
N ALA A 168 -3.95 4.28 -17.80
CA ALA A 168 -5.19 4.45 -17.07
C ALA A 168 -6.05 3.20 -17.20
N ALA A 169 -6.46 2.59 -16.10
CA ALA A 169 -7.49 1.55 -16.09
C ALA A 169 -8.85 2.21 -16.38
N HIS A 170 -9.37 2.03 -17.59
CA HIS A 170 -10.54 2.74 -18.09
C HIS A 170 -11.36 1.88 -19.05
N LEU A 171 -12.70 1.95 -18.98
CA LEU A 171 -13.61 1.11 -19.74
C LEU A 171 -13.43 1.18 -21.28
N ASN A 172 -13.05 2.35 -21.79
CA ASN A 172 -12.82 2.59 -23.22
C ASN A 172 -11.37 2.35 -23.66
N GLY A 173 -10.56 1.63 -22.86
CA GLY A 173 -9.16 1.35 -23.16
C GLY A 173 -8.98 0.18 -24.15
N THR A 174 -7.72 0.00 -24.57
CA THR A 174 -7.26 -1.21 -25.25
C THR A 174 -7.23 -2.40 -24.28
N ASP A 175 -7.43 -3.62 -24.78
CA ASP A 175 -7.25 -4.82 -23.94
C ASP A 175 -5.85 -4.83 -23.33
N TYR A 176 -5.78 -4.93 -22.00
CA TYR A 176 -4.54 -4.83 -21.23
C TYR A 176 -3.48 -5.87 -21.63
N THR A 177 -3.91 -7.03 -22.14
CA THR A 177 -3.00 -8.09 -22.60
C THR A 177 -2.28 -7.77 -23.91
N LYS A 178 -2.73 -6.72 -24.64
CA LYS A 178 -2.14 -6.31 -25.93
C LYS A 178 -1.09 -5.22 -25.78
N GLU A 179 -0.85 -4.73 -24.58
CA GLU A 179 0.16 -3.71 -24.30
C GLU A 179 1.51 -4.33 -23.90
N ASP A 180 2.59 -3.57 -24.10
CA ASP A 180 3.95 -3.97 -23.71
C ASP A 180 4.34 -3.30 -22.38
N TYR A 181 4.60 -4.11 -21.36
CA TYR A 181 4.98 -3.68 -20.01
C TYR A 181 6.45 -3.94 -19.67
N GLN A 182 7.30 -4.21 -20.63
CA GLN A 182 8.74 -4.50 -20.40
C GLN A 182 9.55 -3.24 -20.01
N LYS A 183 9.02 -2.05 -20.31
CA LYS A 183 9.60 -0.76 -19.91
C LYS A 183 9.12 -0.32 -18.55
N GLY A 184 9.64 0.80 -18.03
CA GLY A 184 9.06 1.47 -16.86
C GLY A 184 7.56 1.66 -17.06
N THR A 185 6.75 1.25 -16.10
CA THR A 185 5.29 1.13 -16.22
C THR A 185 4.61 1.65 -14.98
N ALA A 186 3.56 2.46 -15.13
CA ALA A 186 2.70 2.90 -14.03
C ALA A 186 1.23 2.70 -14.39
N PHE A 187 0.51 1.95 -13.56
CA PHE A 187 -0.94 1.76 -13.69
C PHE A 187 -1.69 2.72 -12.78
N PHE A 188 -2.51 3.56 -13.36
CA PHE A 188 -3.38 4.50 -12.67
C PHE A 188 -4.74 3.86 -12.41
N ILE A 189 -5.10 3.79 -11.14
CA ILE A 189 -6.34 3.17 -10.64
C ILE A 189 -7.13 4.26 -9.91
N GLY A 190 -8.37 4.42 -10.26
CA GLY A 190 -9.26 5.43 -9.67
C GLY A 190 -10.06 4.92 -8.47
N ASN A 191 -10.90 5.81 -7.97
CA ASN A 191 -11.87 5.56 -6.91
C ASN A 191 -12.83 4.42 -7.28
N GLU A 192 -13.28 3.65 -6.28
CA GLU A 192 -14.14 2.48 -6.46
C GLU A 192 -15.48 2.77 -7.12
N GLY A 193 -16.04 3.96 -6.90
CA GLY A 193 -17.33 4.37 -7.44
C GLY A 193 -17.23 5.16 -8.73
N ASN A 194 -16.26 6.07 -8.82
CA ASN A 194 -16.19 7.05 -9.91
C ASN A 194 -15.06 6.77 -10.91
N GLY A 195 -14.16 5.84 -10.61
CA GLY A 195 -12.96 5.61 -11.42
C GLY A 195 -11.95 6.75 -11.31
N LEU A 196 -11.13 6.90 -12.34
CA LEU A 196 -10.20 8.03 -12.50
C LEU A 196 -10.96 9.29 -12.94
N THR A 197 -10.49 10.47 -12.49
CA THR A 197 -11.00 11.73 -13.01
C THR A 197 -10.69 11.87 -14.52
N ASP A 198 -11.56 12.57 -15.25
CA ASP A 198 -11.36 12.82 -16.69
C ASP A 198 -10.02 13.52 -16.95
N LYS A 199 -9.67 14.50 -16.10
CA LYS A 199 -8.40 15.23 -16.20
C LYS A 199 -7.18 14.32 -16.12
N LEU A 200 -7.17 13.38 -15.17
CA LEU A 200 -6.07 12.45 -14.99
C LEU A 200 -6.07 11.40 -16.13
N THR A 201 -7.24 10.90 -16.51
CA THR A 201 -7.40 9.95 -17.61
C THR A 201 -6.90 10.52 -18.95
N ASP A 202 -7.09 11.80 -19.21
CA ASP A 202 -6.61 12.45 -20.44
C ASP A 202 -5.12 12.82 -20.39
N LYS A 203 -4.55 12.94 -19.19
CA LYS A 203 -3.11 13.21 -18.99
C LYS A 203 -2.26 11.94 -19.16
N VAL A 204 -2.82 10.77 -18.81
CA VAL A 204 -2.15 9.47 -18.90
C VAL A 204 -1.96 9.07 -20.37
N GLN A 205 -0.81 8.48 -20.71
CA GLN A 205 -0.42 8.21 -22.10
C GLN A 205 -1.30 7.18 -22.80
N LYS A 206 -1.81 6.17 -22.07
CA LYS A 206 -2.59 5.07 -22.65
C LYS A 206 -3.77 4.71 -21.75
N LYS A 207 -4.87 4.28 -22.37
CA LYS A 207 -6.05 3.76 -21.68
C LYS A 207 -6.13 2.26 -21.92
N ILE A 208 -6.23 1.47 -20.87
CA ILE A 208 -6.33 0.00 -20.92
C ILE A 208 -7.58 -0.47 -20.19
N LYS A 209 -8.13 -1.60 -20.64
CA LYS A 209 -9.26 -2.24 -20.00
C LYS A 209 -8.99 -3.72 -19.75
N ILE A 210 -9.61 -4.23 -18.69
CA ILE A 210 -9.75 -5.66 -18.46
C ILE A 210 -11.05 -6.09 -19.11
N PRO A 211 -11.04 -6.97 -20.15
CA PRO A 211 -12.25 -7.38 -20.85
C PRO A 211 -13.20 -8.12 -19.91
N MET A 212 -14.48 -7.73 -19.94
CA MET A 212 -15.54 -8.35 -19.14
C MET A 212 -16.44 -9.18 -20.04
N CYS A 213 -16.60 -10.47 -19.73
CA CYS A 213 -17.45 -11.38 -20.50
C CYS A 213 -18.90 -11.43 -20.00
N GLY A 214 -19.16 -10.88 -18.81
CA GLY A 214 -20.49 -10.87 -18.17
C GLY A 214 -21.20 -9.53 -18.24
N LYS A 215 -22.20 -9.33 -17.37
CA LYS A 215 -22.97 -8.09 -17.26
C LYS A 215 -22.34 -7.05 -16.32
N VAL A 216 -21.30 -7.42 -15.58
CA VAL A 216 -20.59 -6.48 -14.69
C VAL A 216 -19.74 -5.53 -15.52
N GLU A 217 -19.76 -4.25 -15.17
CA GLU A 217 -19.07 -3.20 -15.92
C GLU A 217 -17.58 -3.07 -15.52
N SER A 218 -17.26 -3.38 -14.26
CA SER A 218 -15.90 -3.23 -13.74
C SER A 218 -15.59 -4.28 -12.67
N LEU A 219 -14.30 -4.41 -12.34
CA LEU A 219 -13.80 -5.18 -11.22
C LEU A 219 -13.55 -4.28 -10.01
N ASN A 220 -13.51 -4.89 -8.83
CA ASN A 220 -12.98 -4.26 -7.63
C ASN A 220 -11.56 -3.72 -7.89
N ALA A 221 -11.23 -2.55 -7.34
CA ALA A 221 -9.96 -1.85 -7.60
C ALA A 221 -8.72 -2.70 -7.27
N ALA A 222 -8.77 -3.47 -6.18
CA ALA A 222 -7.65 -4.34 -5.80
C ALA A 222 -7.50 -5.53 -6.77
N MET A 223 -8.62 -6.10 -7.24
CA MET A 223 -8.59 -7.17 -8.25
C MET A 223 -8.05 -6.66 -9.57
N ALA A 224 -8.50 -5.49 -10.04
CA ALA A 224 -8.00 -4.87 -11.26
C ALA A 224 -6.49 -4.59 -11.15
N SER A 225 -6.04 -3.99 -10.05
CA SER A 225 -4.63 -3.74 -9.78
C SER A 225 -3.81 -5.04 -9.84
N GLY A 226 -4.31 -6.11 -9.21
CA GLY A 226 -3.63 -7.41 -9.20
C GLY A 226 -3.45 -7.97 -10.62
N LEU A 227 -4.50 -7.99 -11.44
CA LEU A 227 -4.42 -8.47 -12.81
C LEU A 227 -3.38 -7.70 -13.64
N LEU A 228 -3.37 -6.37 -13.53
CA LEU A 228 -2.46 -5.50 -14.28
C LEU A 228 -0.99 -5.71 -13.87
N VAL A 229 -0.69 -5.73 -12.57
CA VAL A 229 0.71 -5.90 -12.13
C VAL A 229 1.23 -7.31 -12.37
N TYR A 230 0.39 -8.34 -12.28
CA TYR A 230 0.80 -9.71 -12.60
C TYR A 230 0.97 -9.94 -14.09
N GLU A 231 0.20 -9.27 -14.96
CA GLU A 231 0.47 -9.29 -16.40
C GLU A 231 1.80 -8.62 -16.72
N ALA A 232 2.08 -7.46 -16.12
CA ALA A 232 3.39 -6.82 -16.29
C ALA A 232 4.53 -7.72 -15.79
N ARG A 233 4.36 -8.38 -14.64
CA ARG A 233 5.33 -9.36 -14.12
C ARG A 233 5.54 -10.51 -15.10
N ARG A 234 4.45 -11.12 -15.62
CA ARG A 234 4.53 -12.22 -16.58
C ARG A 234 5.37 -11.85 -17.81
N GLN A 235 5.15 -10.65 -18.37
CA GLN A 235 5.91 -10.18 -19.52
C GLN A 235 7.39 -9.92 -19.21
N ARG A 236 7.70 -9.43 -17.98
CA ARG A 236 9.08 -9.10 -17.58
C ARG A 236 9.92 -10.31 -17.20
N GLN A 237 9.29 -11.40 -16.72
CA GLN A 237 10.01 -12.60 -16.33
C GLN A 237 10.41 -13.50 -17.50
N GLY A 238 9.93 -13.22 -18.72
CA GLY A 238 10.01 -14.15 -19.82
C GLY A 238 9.07 -15.34 -19.63
N VAL A 239 8.60 -15.91 -20.71
CA VAL A 239 7.95 -17.23 -20.67
C VAL A 239 9.09 -18.24 -20.78
N ASP A 240 9.53 -18.79 -19.62
CA ASP A 240 10.31 -20.02 -19.63
C ASP A 240 9.40 -21.23 -19.94
#